data_307afa350b97f5218cbbf449acdafe06
#
_entry.id   307afa350b97f5218cbbf449acdafe06
#
_cell.length_a   1.000
_cell.length_b   1.000
_cell.length_c   1.000
_cell.angle_alpha   90.00
_cell.angle_beta   90.00
_cell.angle_gamma   90.00
#
_symmetry.space_group_name_H-M   'P 1'
#
loop_
_entity.id
_entity.type
_entity.pdbx_description
1 polymer ?
#
loop_
_entity_poly.entity_id
_entity_poly.type
_entity_poly.pdbx_seq_one_letter_code
_entity_poly.pdbx_strand_id
1 'polypeptide(L)'
;MVSLYGEVRFIDMYVMAYITRIKKTFLPDARRSSNFIKRMEKLTKTKGKYLPDAKKNVLTLNVSKQWLDMIVAGEKTEEYREIKPYWASRLVNQQAESCEVLFDEFGGYCRVIGKLEYKTYTHVLFINGYRKDSPRIEKEIESITIGKPKKGLCPDKWLDKEFFVIKFK
;
A
#
# COMPACT_ATOMS: atom_id res chain seq x y z
N MET A 1 14.81 -11.87 21.24
CA MET A 1 15.80 -10.90 20.73
C MET A 1 16.34 -11.44 19.42
N VAL A 2 15.73 -11.13 18.29
CA VAL A 2 16.17 -11.55 16.95
C VAL A 2 16.69 -10.32 16.23
N SER A 3 17.92 -10.45 15.79
CA SER A 3 18.82 -9.40 15.31
C SER A 3 18.34 -8.73 14.03
N LEU A 4 18.14 -7.42 14.07
CA LEU A 4 17.85 -6.50 12.94
C LEU A 4 19.05 -6.27 11.99
N TYR A 5 20.12 -7.07 12.08
CA TYR A 5 21.36 -6.90 11.30
C TYR A 5 21.39 -7.68 9.97
N GLY A 6 20.39 -8.51 9.68
CA GLY A 6 20.38 -9.38 8.48
C GLY A 6 19.92 -8.68 7.19
N GLU A 7 19.02 -7.72 7.25
CA GLU A 7 18.38 -7.15 6.03
C GLU A 7 19.21 -6.07 5.33
N VAL A 8 20.03 -5.35 6.05
CA VAL A 8 20.85 -4.26 5.47
C VAL A 8 21.98 -4.79 4.58
N ARG A 9 22.50 -6.00 4.83
CA ARG A 9 23.57 -6.64 4.02
C ARG A 9 23.08 -7.14 2.65
N PHE A 10 21.83 -7.55 2.52
CA PHE A 10 21.31 -8.07 1.24
C PHE A 10 21.11 -6.96 0.21
N ILE A 11 20.64 -5.78 0.62
CA ILE A 11 20.44 -4.62 -0.27
C ILE A 11 21.80 -4.09 -0.76
N ASP A 12 22.82 -4.03 0.09
CA ASP A 12 24.16 -3.58 -0.30
C ASP A 12 24.83 -4.55 -1.29
N MET A 13 24.58 -5.85 -1.17
CA MET A 13 25.12 -6.86 -2.08
C MET A 13 24.47 -6.80 -3.48
N TYR A 14 23.16 -6.55 -3.57
CA TYR A 14 22.46 -6.39 -4.85
C TYR A 14 22.84 -5.09 -5.57
N VAL A 15 22.98 -3.99 -4.83
CA VAL A 15 23.43 -2.70 -5.40
C VAL A 15 24.88 -2.80 -5.87
N MET A 16 25.77 -3.47 -5.15
CA MET A 16 27.15 -3.70 -5.58
C MET A 16 27.26 -4.65 -6.78
N ALA A 17 26.47 -5.71 -6.82
CA ALA A 17 26.38 -6.61 -7.98
C ALA A 17 25.85 -5.90 -9.24
N TYR A 18 24.85 -5.02 -9.08
CA TYR A 18 24.28 -4.22 -10.16
C TYR A 18 25.29 -3.20 -10.71
N ILE A 19 26.01 -2.51 -9.83
CA ILE A 19 27.08 -1.56 -10.21
C ILE A 19 28.22 -2.28 -10.92
N THR A 20 28.60 -3.48 -10.47
CA THR A 20 29.68 -4.29 -11.09
C THR A 20 29.23 -4.82 -12.46
N ARG A 21 27.96 -5.14 -12.65
CA ARG A 21 27.40 -5.61 -13.93
C ARG A 21 27.30 -4.47 -14.96
N ILE A 22 26.96 -3.25 -14.53
CA ILE A 22 26.96 -2.05 -15.41
C ILE A 22 28.38 -1.70 -15.84
N LYS A 23 29.39 -1.82 -14.98
CA LYS A 23 30.81 -1.58 -15.33
C LYS A 23 31.31 -2.50 -16.43
N LYS A 24 30.76 -3.72 -16.54
CA LYS A 24 31.25 -4.74 -17.49
C LYS A 24 30.61 -4.65 -18.89
N THR A 25 29.43 -4.00 -19.00
CA THR A 25 28.62 -4.05 -20.25
C THR A 25 28.50 -2.72 -21.00
N PHE A 26 28.84 -1.56 -20.41
CA PHE A 26 28.43 -0.27 -21.00
C PHE A 26 29.46 0.85 -21.10
N LEU A 27 30.80 0.63 -20.93
CA LEU A 27 31.76 1.73 -20.95
C LEU A 27 33.00 1.48 -21.81
N PRO A 28 33.05 2.02 -23.05
CA PRO A 28 34.28 2.08 -23.83
C PRO A 28 35.10 3.37 -23.63
N ASP A 29 34.75 4.30 -22.73
CA ASP A 29 35.51 5.55 -22.55
C ASP A 29 35.85 5.86 -21.09
N ALA A 30 37.14 5.66 -20.74
CA ALA A 30 37.66 5.77 -19.39
C ALA A 30 37.53 7.17 -18.75
N ARG A 31 37.40 8.24 -19.54
CA ARG A 31 37.29 9.61 -19.03
C ARG A 31 35.88 9.97 -18.56
N ARG A 32 34.82 9.43 -19.21
CA ARG A 32 33.43 9.57 -18.77
C ARG A 32 33.13 8.72 -17.53
N SER A 33 33.82 7.60 -17.39
CA SER A 33 33.72 6.67 -16.25
C SER A 33 34.16 7.32 -14.94
N SER A 34 35.24 8.11 -14.94
CA SER A 34 35.77 8.74 -13.70
C SER A 34 34.79 9.73 -13.06
N ASN A 35 34.13 10.55 -13.86
CA ASN A 35 33.17 11.55 -13.38
C ASN A 35 31.84 10.88 -12.90
N PHE A 36 31.42 9.83 -13.57
CA PHE A 36 30.25 9.04 -13.16
C PHE A 36 30.52 8.30 -11.85
N ILE A 37 31.69 7.68 -11.71
CA ILE A 37 32.10 6.98 -10.47
C ILE A 37 32.22 7.96 -9.31
N LYS A 38 32.85 9.13 -9.49
CA LYS A 38 32.94 10.18 -8.46
C LYS A 38 31.56 10.72 -8.05
N ARG A 39 30.62 10.81 -9.01
CA ARG A 39 29.25 11.24 -8.73
C ARG A 39 28.47 10.16 -7.96
N MET A 40 28.66 8.89 -8.27
CA MET A 40 28.05 7.77 -7.54
C MET A 40 28.66 7.60 -6.14
N GLU A 41 29.98 7.78 -5.98
CA GLU A 41 30.65 7.79 -4.66
C GLU A 41 30.20 8.97 -3.80
N LYS A 42 29.91 10.11 -4.39
CA LYS A 42 29.35 11.25 -3.67
C LYS A 42 27.90 10.98 -3.22
N LEU A 43 27.11 10.24 -4.02
CA LEU A 43 25.75 9.80 -3.66
C LEU A 43 25.74 8.71 -2.58
N THR A 44 26.79 7.87 -2.53
CA THR A 44 26.91 6.85 -1.48
C THR A 44 27.48 7.39 -0.16
N LYS A 45 28.30 8.46 -0.20
CA LYS A 45 28.81 9.12 1.02
C LYS A 45 27.80 10.01 1.72
N THR A 46 26.67 10.37 1.07
CA THR A 46 25.51 11.02 1.69
C THR A 46 24.54 10.04 2.36
N LYS A 47 24.93 8.78 2.57
CA LYS A 47 24.19 7.80 3.39
C LYS A 47 24.11 8.26 4.84
N GLY A 48 23.07 8.99 5.16
CA GLY A 48 22.74 9.42 6.52
C GLY A 48 21.61 10.45 6.60
N LYS A 49 21.19 11.05 5.50
CA LYS A 49 20.31 12.21 5.59
C LYS A 49 19.11 12.29 4.65
N TYR A 50 18.96 11.40 3.67
CA TYR A 50 17.78 11.36 2.81
C TYR A 50 17.50 9.92 2.35
N LEU A 51 16.89 9.11 3.21
CA LEU A 51 15.75 8.34 2.71
C LEU A 51 14.65 9.40 2.55
N PRO A 52 14.12 9.67 1.34
CA PRO A 52 12.91 10.46 1.25
C PRO A 52 11.88 9.70 2.07
N ASP A 53 11.29 10.36 3.06
CA ASP A 53 10.16 9.80 3.81
C ASP A 53 9.24 9.18 2.78
N ALA A 54 9.02 7.87 2.85
CA ALA A 54 8.27 7.14 1.84
C ALA A 54 6.94 7.87 1.71
N LYS A 55 6.68 8.50 0.56
CA LYS A 55 5.60 9.46 0.36
C LYS A 55 4.33 8.83 0.89
N LYS A 56 3.86 9.32 2.04
CA LYS A 56 2.71 8.81 2.73
C LYS A 56 1.49 8.87 1.80
N ASN A 57 0.99 7.71 1.42
CA ASN A 57 -0.20 7.59 0.59
C ASN A 57 -1.38 7.20 1.49
N VAL A 58 -2.28 8.14 1.74
CA VAL A 58 -3.35 8.01 2.72
C VAL A 58 -4.69 7.74 2.04
N LEU A 59 -5.34 6.64 2.42
CA LEU A 59 -6.70 6.32 2.04
C LEU A 59 -7.68 6.94 3.04
N THR A 60 -8.49 7.90 2.60
CA THR A 60 -9.50 8.51 3.48
C THR A 60 -10.81 7.75 3.41
N LEU A 61 -11.34 7.35 4.57
CA LEU A 61 -12.59 6.62 4.73
C LEU A 61 -13.51 7.29 5.74
N ASN A 62 -14.77 7.52 5.35
CA ASN A 62 -15.80 7.98 6.27
C ASN A 62 -16.46 6.77 6.94
N VAL A 63 -16.59 6.81 8.27
CA VAL A 63 -17.16 5.74 9.11
C VAL A 63 -18.16 6.33 10.10
N SER A 64 -19.14 5.51 10.54
CA SER A 64 -20.04 5.92 11.60
C SER A 64 -19.32 6.03 12.96
N LYS A 65 -19.92 6.76 13.89
CA LYS A 65 -19.35 6.94 15.23
C LYS A 65 -19.04 5.61 15.92
N GLN A 66 -19.97 4.67 15.87
CA GLN A 66 -19.80 3.33 16.47
C GLN A 66 -18.53 2.63 15.98
N TRP A 67 -18.31 2.61 14.65
CA TRP A 67 -17.12 1.98 14.08
C TRP A 67 -15.85 2.75 14.38
N LEU A 68 -15.90 4.09 14.41
CA LEU A 68 -14.75 4.89 14.80
C LEU A 68 -14.34 4.61 16.25
N ASP A 69 -15.30 4.54 17.17
CA ASP A 69 -15.04 4.26 18.58
C ASP A 69 -14.39 2.87 18.76
N MET A 70 -14.84 1.85 18.02
CA MET A 70 -14.24 0.50 18.04
C MET A 70 -12.83 0.48 17.42
N ILE A 71 -12.56 1.30 16.39
CA ILE A 71 -11.21 1.46 15.82
C ILE A 71 -10.27 2.11 16.83
N VAL A 72 -10.74 3.15 17.52
CA VAL A 72 -9.97 3.84 18.58
C VAL A 72 -9.67 2.90 19.74
N ALA A 73 -10.65 2.07 20.15
CA ALA A 73 -10.48 1.05 21.19
C ALA A 73 -9.59 -0.13 20.78
N GLY A 74 -9.24 -0.25 19.48
CA GLY A 74 -8.47 -1.38 18.97
C GLY A 74 -9.26 -2.68 18.76
N GLU A 75 -10.58 -2.65 18.97
CA GLU A 75 -11.47 -3.79 18.78
C GLU A 75 -11.71 -4.11 17.31
N LYS A 76 -11.76 -3.07 16.47
CA LYS A 76 -11.95 -3.17 15.02
C LYS A 76 -10.62 -2.96 14.30
N THR A 77 -10.10 -4.04 13.69
CA THR A 77 -8.83 -4.08 12.95
C THR A 77 -9.02 -4.21 11.43
N GLU A 78 -10.27 -4.30 10.99
CA GLU A 78 -10.63 -4.43 9.58
C GLU A 78 -11.79 -3.49 9.25
N GLU A 79 -11.72 -2.83 8.10
CA GLU A 79 -12.83 -2.04 7.54
C GLU A 79 -13.27 -2.64 6.21
N TYR A 80 -14.57 -2.54 5.92
CA TYR A 80 -15.20 -3.20 4.78
C TYR A 80 -15.84 -2.19 3.84
N ARG A 81 -15.61 -2.35 2.53
CA ARG A 81 -16.24 -1.56 1.47
C ARG A 81 -16.87 -2.46 0.44
N GLU A 82 -18.12 -2.19 0.08
CA GLU A 82 -18.81 -2.95 -0.96
C GLU A 82 -17.99 -2.96 -2.26
N ILE A 83 -17.97 -4.09 -2.95
CA ILE A 83 -17.33 -4.20 -4.25
C ILE A 83 -18.24 -3.51 -5.28
N LYS A 84 -17.96 -2.21 -5.49
CA LYS A 84 -18.64 -1.34 -6.44
C LYS A 84 -17.63 -0.62 -7.32
N PRO A 85 -18.00 -0.16 -8.53
CA PRO A 85 -17.07 0.53 -9.44
C PRO A 85 -16.30 1.67 -8.77
N TYR A 86 -16.96 2.46 -7.92
CA TYR A 86 -16.34 3.54 -7.16
C TYR A 86 -15.20 3.05 -6.27
N TRP A 87 -15.39 1.96 -5.50
CA TRP A 87 -14.34 1.44 -4.62
C TRP A 87 -13.27 0.68 -5.39
N ALA A 88 -13.65 -0.06 -6.44
CA ALA A 88 -12.70 -0.71 -7.34
C ALA A 88 -11.73 0.31 -7.96
N SER A 89 -12.24 1.43 -8.48
CA SER A 89 -11.40 2.50 -9.06
C SER A 89 -10.45 3.14 -8.04
N ARG A 90 -10.81 3.16 -6.75
CA ARG A 90 -9.97 3.73 -5.68
C ARG A 90 -8.95 2.75 -5.13
N LEU A 91 -9.30 1.47 -5.03
CA LEU A 91 -8.49 0.47 -4.32
C LEU A 91 -7.67 -0.40 -5.26
N VAL A 92 -8.17 -0.68 -6.48
CA VAL A 92 -7.50 -1.57 -7.44
C VAL A 92 -6.65 -0.77 -8.42
N ASN A 93 -5.48 -1.29 -8.75
CA ASN A 93 -4.63 -0.77 -9.81
C ASN A 93 -5.16 -1.22 -11.18
N GLN A 94 -6.00 -0.41 -11.80
CA GLN A 94 -6.63 -0.71 -13.10
C GLN A 94 -5.65 -0.72 -14.28
N GLN A 95 -4.40 -0.31 -14.09
CA GLN A 95 -3.37 -0.33 -15.13
C GLN A 95 -2.60 -1.66 -15.17
N ALA A 96 -2.86 -2.57 -14.24
CA ALA A 96 -2.28 -3.89 -14.28
C ALA A 96 -2.97 -4.72 -15.39
N GLU A 97 -2.23 -5.07 -16.42
CA GLU A 97 -2.72 -5.76 -17.63
C GLU A 97 -3.39 -7.14 -17.35
N SER A 98 -3.30 -7.64 -16.14
CA SER A 98 -3.66 -9.01 -15.77
C SER A 98 -4.89 -9.18 -14.90
N CYS A 99 -5.57 -8.10 -14.50
CA CYS A 99 -6.74 -8.23 -13.62
C CYS A 99 -7.85 -7.24 -13.91
N GLU A 100 -9.07 -7.71 -13.80
CA GLU A 100 -10.28 -6.91 -13.95
C GLU A 100 -11.34 -7.29 -12.92
N VAL A 101 -12.00 -6.29 -12.36
CA VAL A 101 -13.20 -6.48 -11.55
C VAL A 101 -14.41 -6.25 -12.44
N LEU A 102 -15.19 -7.29 -12.68
CA LEU A 102 -16.36 -7.22 -13.53
C LEU A 102 -17.61 -6.84 -12.74
N PHE A 103 -18.38 -5.93 -13.33
CA PHE A 103 -19.66 -5.47 -12.84
C PHE A 103 -20.75 -5.72 -13.89
N ASP A 104 -21.98 -5.92 -13.44
CA ASP A 104 -23.16 -5.91 -14.31
C ASP A 104 -23.52 -4.49 -14.75
N GLU A 105 -24.55 -4.37 -15.59
CA GLU A 105 -25.04 -3.08 -16.10
C GLU A 105 -25.58 -2.13 -15.03
N PHE A 106 -25.92 -2.66 -13.85
CA PHE A 106 -26.40 -1.89 -12.69
C PHE A 106 -25.28 -1.60 -11.66
N GLY A 107 -24.03 -1.98 -11.96
CA GLY A 107 -22.88 -1.82 -11.07
C GLY A 107 -22.81 -2.85 -9.96
N GLY A 108 -23.54 -3.96 -10.07
CA GLY A 108 -23.42 -5.12 -9.19
C GLY A 108 -22.13 -5.91 -9.45
N TYR A 109 -21.46 -6.34 -8.38
CA TYR A 109 -20.26 -7.14 -8.50
C TYR A 109 -20.55 -8.52 -9.06
N CYS A 110 -19.85 -8.90 -10.12
CA CYS A 110 -19.95 -10.22 -10.74
C CYS A 110 -18.78 -11.12 -10.29
N ARG A 111 -17.56 -10.77 -10.65
CA ARG A 111 -16.36 -11.56 -10.35
C ARG A 111 -15.07 -10.79 -10.59
N VAL A 112 -13.95 -11.37 -10.15
CA VAL A 112 -12.60 -10.95 -10.52
C VAL A 112 -12.05 -11.87 -11.58
N ILE A 113 -11.39 -11.30 -12.59
CA ILE A 113 -10.57 -12.04 -13.54
C ILE A 113 -9.10 -11.73 -13.24
N GLY A 114 -8.26 -12.77 -13.18
CA GLY A 114 -6.85 -12.64 -12.90
C GLY A 114 -6.51 -12.35 -11.44
N LYS A 115 -5.27 -11.92 -11.17
CA LYS A 115 -4.78 -11.59 -9.84
C LYS A 115 -4.92 -10.09 -9.59
N LEU A 116 -5.74 -9.70 -8.63
CA LEU A 116 -5.91 -8.30 -8.27
C LEU A 116 -4.61 -7.69 -7.74
N GLU A 117 -4.25 -6.56 -8.30
CA GLU A 117 -3.24 -5.66 -7.78
C GLU A 117 -3.92 -4.46 -7.12
N TYR A 118 -3.57 -4.18 -5.88
CA TYR A 118 -4.12 -3.03 -5.14
C TYR A 118 -3.18 -1.84 -5.21
N LYS A 119 -3.76 -0.64 -5.16
CA LYS A 119 -2.97 0.59 -5.01
C LYS A 119 -2.22 0.58 -3.69
N THR A 120 -0.99 1.04 -3.71
CA THR A 120 -0.11 1.08 -2.54
C THR A 120 -0.49 2.23 -1.61
N TYR A 121 -1.44 1.98 -0.72
CA TYR A 121 -1.72 2.87 0.41
C TYR A 121 -0.87 2.47 1.60
N THR A 122 -0.28 3.44 2.27
CA THR A 122 0.50 3.22 3.50
C THR A 122 -0.35 3.37 4.75
N HIS A 123 -1.32 4.29 4.71
CA HIS A 123 -2.17 4.61 5.86
C HIS A 123 -3.63 4.76 5.44
N VAL A 124 -4.51 4.57 6.40
CA VAL A 124 -5.94 4.89 6.30
C VAL A 124 -6.30 5.96 7.33
N LEU A 125 -6.98 7.00 6.87
CA LEU A 125 -7.55 8.04 7.72
C LEU A 125 -9.06 7.81 7.84
N PHE A 126 -9.50 7.40 9.01
CA PHE A 126 -10.92 7.28 9.35
C PHE A 126 -11.45 8.61 9.84
N ILE A 127 -12.61 9.02 9.34
CA ILE A 127 -13.26 10.28 9.69
C ILE A 127 -14.73 9.99 10.03
N ASN A 128 -15.23 10.57 11.10
CA ASN A 128 -16.66 10.54 11.40
C ASN A 128 -17.29 11.91 11.10
N GLY A 129 -17.82 12.05 9.88
CA GLY A 129 -18.43 13.30 9.40
C GLY A 129 -17.60 14.02 8.34
N TYR A 130 -18.08 15.21 7.92
CA TYR A 130 -17.52 15.96 6.80
C TYR A 130 -16.94 17.32 7.21
N ARG A 131 -17.03 17.70 8.49
CA ARG A 131 -16.52 18.97 9.00
C ARG A 131 -15.01 18.92 9.23
N LYS A 132 -14.35 20.04 9.26
CA LYS A 132 -12.89 20.14 9.54
C LYS A 132 -12.52 19.62 10.93
N ASP A 133 -13.39 19.81 11.89
CA ASP A 133 -13.27 19.41 13.32
C ASP A 133 -13.82 17.99 13.58
N SER A 134 -14.27 17.28 12.55
CA SER A 134 -14.79 15.90 12.70
C SER A 134 -13.72 15.00 13.33
N PRO A 135 -14.12 14.13 14.28
CA PRO A 135 -13.22 13.15 14.87
C PRO A 135 -12.56 12.28 13.80
N ARG A 136 -11.26 12.10 13.93
CA ARG A 136 -10.47 11.32 12.96
C ARG A 136 -9.36 10.55 13.65
N ILE A 137 -9.03 9.41 13.09
CA ILE A 137 -7.89 8.59 13.50
C ILE A 137 -7.18 8.05 12.28
N GLU A 138 -5.88 8.04 12.31
CA GLU A 138 -5.05 7.47 11.26
C GLU A 138 -4.44 6.15 11.75
N LYS A 139 -4.43 5.15 10.88
CA LYS A 139 -3.88 3.82 11.11
C LYS A 139 -3.00 3.40 9.93
N GLU A 140 -1.97 2.61 10.19
CA GLU A 140 -1.15 2.00 9.15
C GLU A 140 -1.90 0.84 8.49
N ILE A 141 -1.92 0.78 7.15
CA ILE A 141 -2.54 -0.32 6.40
C ILE A 141 -1.59 -1.51 6.39
N GLU A 142 -2.11 -2.67 6.77
CA GLU A 142 -1.41 -3.95 6.67
C GLU A 142 -1.63 -4.59 5.30
N SER A 143 -2.89 -4.68 4.86
CA SER A 143 -3.26 -5.27 3.57
C SER A 143 -4.63 -4.81 3.09
N ILE A 144 -4.85 -4.93 1.76
CA ILE A 144 -6.15 -4.79 1.12
C ILE A 144 -6.41 -6.08 0.35
N THR A 145 -7.58 -6.69 0.56
CA THR A 145 -7.97 -7.96 -0.08
C THR A 145 -9.47 -7.96 -0.40
N ILE A 146 -9.96 -8.99 -1.08
CA ILE A 146 -11.40 -9.31 -1.15
C ILE A 146 -11.66 -10.49 -0.23
N GLY A 147 -12.74 -10.42 0.53
CA GLY A 147 -13.15 -11.48 1.44
C GLY A 147 -14.46 -11.20 2.14
N LYS A 148 -14.90 -12.14 2.96
CA LYS A 148 -16.09 -12.00 3.79
C LYS A 148 -15.77 -11.23 5.07
N PRO A 149 -16.66 -10.34 5.53
CA PRO A 149 -16.50 -9.62 6.78
C PRO A 149 -16.57 -10.55 8.00
N LYS A 150 -15.92 -10.13 9.08
CA LYS A 150 -15.99 -10.83 10.36
C LYS A 150 -17.20 -10.40 11.16
N LYS A 151 -17.85 -11.36 11.82
CA LYS A 151 -18.97 -11.11 12.73
C LYS A 151 -18.54 -10.16 13.85
N GLY A 152 -19.40 -9.20 14.17
CA GLY A 152 -19.12 -8.18 15.19
C GLY A 152 -18.36 -6.96 14.67
N LEU A 153 -17.70 -7.03 13.50
CA LEU A 153 -16.98 -5.92 12.89
C LEU A 153 -17.73 -5.29 11.70
N CYS A 154 -18.93 -5.81 11.40
CA CYS A 154 -19.81 -5.33 10.34
C CYS A 154 -21.28 -5.61 10.73
N PRO A 155 -22.26 -5.00 10.03
CA PRO A 155 -23.66 -5.39 10.16
C PRO A 155 -23.87 -6.85 9.72
N ASP A 156 -24.71 -7.61 10.45
CA ASP A 156 -24.93 -9.05 10.20
C ASP A 156 -25.39 -9.38 8.78
N LYS A 157 -26.12 -8.50 8.13
CA LYS A 157 -26.57 -8.63 6.73
C LYS A 157 -25.43 -8.67 5.70
N TRP A 158 -24.19 -8.40 6.11
CA TRP A 158 -23.01 -8.38 5.25
C TRP A 158 -22.21 -9.68 5.30
N LEU A 159 -22.45 -10.55 6.27
CA LEU A 159 -21.62 -11.74 6.56
C LEU A 159 -21.54 -12.71 5.37
N ASP A 160 -22.59 -12.77 4.52
CA ASP A 160 -22.64 -13.71 3.40
C ASP A 160 -22.12 -13.15 2.08
N LYS A 161 -21.75 -11.86 2.05
CA LYS A 161 -21.27 -11.16 0.84
C LYS A 161 -19.77 -10.90 0.91
N GLU A 162 -19.15 -10.79 -0.25
CA GLU A 162 -17.76 -10.36 -0.38
C GLU A 162 -17.63 -8.84 -0.38
N PHE A 163 -16.55 -8.36 0.22
CA PHE A 163 -16.19 -6.95 0.35
C PHE A 163 -14.71 -6.74 0.09
N PHE A 164 -14.31 -5.53 -0.25
CA PHE A 164 -12.94 -5.09 -0.03
C PHE A 164 -12.69 -5.04 1.48
N VAL A 165 -11.70 -5.80 1.94
CA VAL A 165 -11.27 -5.88 3.33
C VAL A 165 -9.98 -5.10 3.47
N ILE A 166 -10.00 -4.03 4.26
CA ILE A 166 -8.83 -3.18 4.54
C ILE A 166 -8.40 -3.49 5.96
N LYS A 167 -7.27 -4.20 6.11
CA LYS A 167 -6.66 -4.50 7.42
C LYS A 167 -5.69 -3.40 7.81
N PHE A 168 -5.68 -3.06 9.09
CA PHE A 168 -4.81 -2.00 9.65
C PHE A 168 -4.37 -2.34 11.09
N LYS A 169 -3.29 -1.68 11.53
CA LYS A 169 -2.67 -1.85 12.85
C LYS A 169 -3.13 -0.80 13.84
#